data_f336cb0041fb98e94f0517282dc8e251
#
_entry.id   f336cb0041fb98e94f0517282dc8e251
#
_cell.length_a   1.000
_cell.length_b   1.000
_cell.length_c   1.000
_cell.angle_alpha   90.00
_cell.angle_beta   90.00
_cell.angle_gamma   90.00
#
_symmetry.space_group_name_H-M   'P 1'
#
loop_
_entity.id
_entity.type
_entity.pdbx_description
1 polymer ?
#
loop_
_entity_poly.entity_id
_entity_poly.type
_entity_poly.pdbx_seq_one_letter_code
_entity_poly.pdbx_strand_id
1 'polypeptide(L)'
;MIVDAHQHFWDTGRIQLPWMTADHGAINGIFEPATLAPSLAAHRIDRTVLVQAANFDSDTDYMFELADDVAWVGAVTAWLPLADPGRCRERLAELDRHSKLRAVRHLIHDEPDPHWIMQPEVLESLALLAESRLILELPVVFPRHFRDTAELAGRFPELRLVIDHLGKPPIGSDRMDEWEALIRTCASHQNVYAKISGLNTTISRADWDVNDLIDSVTIAIDCFGPDRLMCGSDWPMSLLNGDYDRVWETLVEALERVAPDSAALILGETARDLYELDAPSRRAIGAG
;
A
#
# COMPACT_ATOMS: atom_id res chain seq x y z
N MET A 1 -1.92 -12.03 14.99
CA MET A 1 -0.81 -11.46 14.18
C MET A 1 -1.07 -9.99 13.98
N ILE A 2 -0.07 -9.13 14.19
CA ILE A 2 -0.14 -7.70 13.87
C ILE A 2 0.73 -7.46 12.63
N VAL A 3 0.21 -6.74 11.64
CA VAL A 3 0.85 -6.53 10.36
C VAL A 3 0.91 -5.03 10.04
N ASP A 4 2.10 -4.53 9.74
CA ASP A 4 2.27 -3.23 9.08
C ASP A 4 2.15 -3.46 7.56
N ALA A 5 0.98 -3.19 7.00
CA ALA A 5 0.65 -3.52 5.61
C ALA A 5 1.19 -2.51 4.59
N HIS A 6 1.98 -1.51 5.02
CA HIS A 6 2.55 -0.53 4.11
C HIS A 6 3.80 0.14 4.68
N GLN A 7 4.98 -0.26 4.21
CA GLN A 7 6.24 0.40 4.51
C GLN A 7 7.19 0.28 3.31
N HIS A 8 8.21 1.13 3.26
CA HIS A 8 9.21 1.17 2.21
C HIS A 8 10.61 1.05 2.77
N PHE A 9 11.52 0.55 1.93
CA PHE A 9 12.96 0.69 2.13
C PHE A 9 13.58 1.39 0.95
N TRP A 10 14.57 2.23 1.21
CA TRP A 10 15.43 2.79 0.20
C TRP A 10 16.80 3.22 0.74
N ASP A 11 17.74 3.26 -0.15
CA ASP A 11 19.04 3.93 0.00
C ASP A 11 19.21 4.88 -1.19
N THR A 12 19.16 6.19 -0.95
CA THR A 12 19.28 7.21 -2.01
C THR A 12 20.63 7.23 -2.68
N GLY A 13 21.62 6.51 -2.15
CA GLY A 13 22.91 6.26 -2.79
C GLY A 13 22.91 5.06 -3.76
N ARG A 14 21.88 4.18 -3.68
CA ARG A 14 21.78 2.95 -4.48
C ARG A 14 20.65 2.98 -5.50
N ILE A 15 19.51 3.56 -5.16
CA ILE A 15 18.35 3.63 -6.05
C ILE A 15 17.95 5.08 -6.33
N GLN A 16 17.36 5.29 -7.50
CA GLN A 16 16.86 6.60 -7.89
C GLN A 16 15.40 6.76 -7.43
N LEU A 17 15.12 7.88 -6.76
CA LEU A 17 13.79 8.30 -6.35
C LEU A 17 13.49 9.67 -7.00
N PRO A 18 13.00 9.71 -8.26
CA PRO A 18 12.86 10.98 -9.00
C PRO A 18 11.89 11.98 -8.35
N TRP A 19 10.94 11.50 -7.56
CA TRP A 19 10.00 12.33 -6.81
C TRP A 19 10.63 12.99 -5.58
N MET A 20 11.79 12.50 -5.12
CA MET A 20 12.44 13.04 -3.92
C MET A 20 13.12 14.37 -4.22
N THR A 21 12.75 15.40 -3.47
CA THR A 21 13.28 16.75 -3.57
C THR A 21 13.97 17.17 -2.26
N ALA A 22 14.55 18.37 -2.23
CA ALA A 22 15.15 18.92 -1.02
C ALA A 22 14.14 19.10 0.13
N ASP A 23 12.84 19.30 -0.18
CA ASP A 23 11.77 19.45 0.81
C ASP A 23 11.47 18.12 1.56
N HIS A 24 11.92 17.00 1.02
CA HIS A 24 11.82 15.69 1.64
C HIS A 24 13.02 15.36 2.55
N GLY A 25 13.75 16.37 3.04
CA GLY A 25 14.99 16.18 3.80
C GLY A 25 14.94 15.17 4.95
N ALA A 26 13.78 15.06 5.64
CA ALA A 26 13.60 14.09 6.73
C ALA A 26 13.71 12.62 6.28
N ILE A 27 13.41 12.35 5.00
CA ILE A 27 13.39 11.00 4.43
C ILE A 27 14.44 10.81 3.31
N ASN A 28 15.26 11.81 3.05
CA ASN A 28 16.37 11.72 2.10
C ASN A 28 17.59 11.07 2.77
N GLY A 29 17.78 9.78 2.58
CA GLY A 29 18.86 9.03 3.24
C GLY A 29 18.73 7.53 3.06
N ILE A 30 19.22 6.78 4.06
CA ILE A 30 19.20 5.33 4.10
C ILE A 30 18.12 4.88 5.08
N PHE A 31 17.12 4.18 4.57
CA PHE A 31 16.00 3.62 5.34
C PHE A 31 15.89 2.13 5.02
N GLU A 32 16.49 1.32 5.86
CA GLU A 32 16.65 -0.13 5.69
C GLU A 32 16.10 -0.89 6.89
N PRO A 33 16.01 -2.23 6.83
CA PRO A 33 15.44 -3.08 7.89
C PRO A 33 15.98 -2.79 9.28
N ALA A 34 17.30 -2.54 9.42
CA ALA A 34 17.92 -2.27 10.72
C ALA A 34 17.40 -0.99 11.38
N THR A 35 16.95 -0.01 10.59
CA THR A 35 16.39 1.25 11.08
C THR A 35 14.97 1.07 11.60
N LEU A 36 14.16 0.22 10.94
CA LEU A 36 12.76 0.01 11.28
C LEU A 36 12.56 -1.05 12.38
N ALA A 37 13.41 -2.07 12.44
CA ALA A 37 13.25 -3.21 13.34
C ALA A 37 13.00 -2.87 14.82
N PRO A 38 13.63 -1.84 15.44
CA PRO A 38 13.35 -1.47 16.82
C PRO A 38 11.89 -1.04 17.05
N SER A 39 11.32 -0.23 16.14
CA SER A 39 9.92 0.22 16.24
C SER A 39 8.94 -0.95 16.04
N LEU A 40 9.23 -1.85 15.07
CA LEU A 40 8.42 -3.07 14.89
C LEU A 40 8.38 -3.91 16.17
N ALA A 41 9.53 -4.08 16.82
CA ALA A 41 9.63 -4.85 18.06
C ALA A 41 8.87 -4.18 19.22
N ALA A 42 8.95 -2.84 19.35
CA ALA A 42 8.24 -2.08 20.37
C ALA A 42 6.72 -2.24 20.26
N HIS A 43 6.19 -2.24 19.03
CA HIS A 43 4.75 -2.37 18.75
C HIS A 43 4.29 -3.82 18.47
N ARG A 44 5.19 -4.80 18.63
CA ARG A 44 4.89 -6.24 18.42
C ARG A 44 4.36 -6.54 17.03
N ILE A 45 4.89 -5.85 16.02
CA ILE A 45 4.57 -6.14 14.64
C ILE A 45 5.22 -7.46 14.22
N ASP A 46 4.41 -8.41 13.79
CA ASP A 46 4.86 -9.75 13.40
C ASP A 46 5.37 -9.80 11.96
N ARG A 47 4.73 -9.05 11.07
CA ARG A 47 5.01 -9.02 9.62
C ARG A 47 4.81 -7.63 9.04
N THR A 48 5.49 -7.38 7.91
CA THR A 48 5.25 -6.17 7.11
C THR A 48 5.04 -6.51 5.63
N VAL A 49 4.39 -5.61 4.91
CA VAL A 49 4.35 -5.58 3.45
C VAL A 49 5.31 -4.48 2.98
N LEU A 50 6.36 -4.89 2.27
CA LEU A 50 7.34 -3.99 1.66
C LEU A 50 6.84 -3.53 0.30
N VAL A 51 6.67 -2.22 0.14
CA VAL A 51 6.03 -1.60 -1.03
C VAL A 51 7.05 -0.81 -1.84
N GLN A 52 6.98 -0.90 -3.17
CA GLN A 52 7.87 -0.17 -4.08
C GLN A 52 7.80 1.36 -3.82
N ALA A 53 8.93 2.03 -4.01
CA ALA A 53 9.08 3.48 -3.84
C ALA A 53 9.35 4.21 -5.16
N ALA A 54 9.69 3.50 -6.24
CA ALA A 54 9.97 4.09 -7.54
C ALA A 54 9.52 3.19 -8.71
N ASN A 55 9.21 3.80 -9.85
CA ASN A 55 8.78 3.10 -11.07
C ASN A 55 9.99 2.57 -11.86
N PHE A 56 10.84 1.73 -11.23
CA PHE A 56 12.04 1.17 -11.82
C PHE A 56 12.30 -0.28 -11.39
N ASP A 57 12.88 -1.07 -12.30
CA ASP A 57 13.35 -2.43 -11.99
C ASP A 57 14.35 -2.45 -10.82
N SER A 58 15.23 -1.44 -10.73
CA SER A 58 16.24 -1.35 -9.67
C SER A 58 15.66 -1.21 -8.27
N ASP A 59 14.50 -0.57 -8.11
CA ASP A 59 13.79 -0.50 -6.84
C ASP A 59 13.24 -1.88 -6.45
N THR A 60 12.61 -2.56 -7.40
CA THR A 60 12.10 -3.93 -7.20
C THR A 60 13.23 -4.91 -6.85
N ASP A 61 14.36 -4.86 -7.56
CA ASP A 61 15.51 -5.72 -7.29
C ASP A 61 16.11 -5.46 -5.91
N TYR A 62 16.25 -4.20 -5.53
CA TYR A 62 16.70 -3.80 -4.19
C TYR A 62 15.76 -4.28 -3.08
N MET A 63 14.46 -4.17 -3.28
CA MET A 63 13.49 -4.68 -2.30
C MET A 63 13.62 -6.18 -2.08
N PHE A 64 13.79 -6.98 -3.15
CA PHE A 64 13.96 -8.43 -3.01
C PHE A 64 15.29 -8.80 -2.38
N GLU A 65 16.38 -8.07 -2.69
CA GLU A 65 17.67 -8.24 -2.01
C GLU A 65 17.53 -8.13 -0.48
N LEU A 66 16.77 -7.12 -0.01
CA LEU A 66 16.54 -6.94 1.43
C LEU A 66 15.50 -7.93 1.98
N ALA A 67 14.42 -8.16 1.26
CA ALA A 67 13.31 -8.97 1.75
C ALA A 67 13.70 -10.44 1.92
N ASP A 68 14.59 -10.99 1.09
CA ASP A 68 14.97 -12.40 1.16
C ASP A 68 15.71 -12.74 2.48
N ASP A 69 16.44 -11.77 3.05
CA ASP A 69 17.19 -11.91 4.29
C ASP A 69 16.40 -11.51 5.55
N VAL A 70 15.22 -10.88 5.39
CA VAL A 70 14.43 -10.34 6.51
C VAL A 70 13.15 -11.13 6.73
N ALA A 71 13.12 -11.94 7.79
CA ALA A 71 12.01 -12.86 8.06
C ALA A 71 10.67 -12.18 8.33
N TRP A 72 10.65 -10.98 8.90
CA TRP A 72 9.43 -10.23 9.19
C TRP A 72 8.86 -9.49 7.98
N VAL A 73 9.59 -9.32 6.87
CA VAL A 73 9.00 -8.94 5.59
C VAL A 73 8.25 -10.14 5.03
N GLY A 74 6.93 -10.11 5.11
CA GLY A 74 6.06 -11.21 4.70
C GLY A 74 5.65 -11.17 3.23
N ALA A 75 5.55 -9.98 2.65
CA ALA A 75 5.17 -9.76 1.26
C ALA A 75 5.93 -8.59 0.65
N VAL A 76 6.05 -8.61 -0.68
CA VAL A 76 6.61 -7.53 -1.50
C VAL A 76 5.57 -7.12 -2.54
N THR A 77 5.32 -5.82 -2.62
CA THR A 77 4.57 -5.14 -3.66
C THR A 77 5.56 -4.52 -4.64
N ALA A 78 5.80 -5.20 -5.76
CA ALA A 78 6.83 -4.87 -6.73
C ALA A 78 6.36 -3.84 -7.77
N TRP A 79 7.27 -3.19 -8.45
CA TRP A 79 6.98 -2.48 -9.69
C TRP A 79 7.12 -3.40 -10.90
N LEU A 80 6.25 -3.19 -11.89
CA LEU A 80 6.33 -3.79 -13.24
C LEU A 80 6.10 -2.72 -14.32
N PRO A 81 6.70 -2.87 -15.51
CA PRO A 81 6.52 -1.94 -16.64
C PRO A 81 5.14 -2.11 -17.30
N LEU A 82 4.07 -1.70 -16.60
CA LEU A 82 2.67 -1.95 -17.01
C LEU A 82 2.31 -1.36 -18.38
N ALA A 83 2.99 -0.31 -18.83
CA ALA A 83 2.76 0.29 -20.16
C ALA A 83 3.36 -0.52 -21.31
N ASP A 84 4.12 -1.59 -21.03
CA ASP A 84 4.68 -2.51 -22.00
C ASP A 84 4.32 -3.96 -21.61
N PRO A 85 3.22 -4.49 -22.14
CA PRO A 85 2.73 -5.83 -21.78
C PRO A 85 3.73 -6.96 -22.07
N GLY A 86 4.55 -6.82 -23.12
CA GLY A 86 5.58 -7.79 -23.47
C GLY A 86 6.65 -7.87 -22.38
N ARG A 87 7.23 -6.72 -22.04
CA ARG A 87 8.22 -6.60 -20.96
C ARG A 87 7.63 -6.90 -19.60
N CYS A 88 6.37 -6.52 -19.35
CA CYS A 88 5.67 -6.85 -18.12
C CYS A 88 5.60 -8.37 -17.90
N ARG A 89 5.25 -9.13 -18.95
CA ARG A 89 5.21 -10.60 -18.93
C ARG A 89 6.59 -11.21 -18.67
N GLU A 90 7.63 -10.73 -19.33
CA GLU A 90 9.00 -11.19 -19.14
C GLU A 90 9.45 -10.94 -17.69
N ARG A 91 9.24 -9.72 -17.20
CA ARG A 91 9.65 -9.33 -15.84
C ARG A 91 8.88 -10.12 -14.78
N LEU A 92 7.59 -10.33 -14.99
CA LEU A 92 6.76 -11.14 -14.08
C LEU A 92 7.30 -12.59 -13.99
N ALA A 93 7.68 -13.19 -15.12
CA ALA A 93 8.27 -14.52 -15.12
C ALA A 93 9.63 -14.58 -14.39
N GLU A 94 10.45 -13.53 -14.47
CA GLU A 94 11.69 -13.43 -13.68
C GLU A 94 11.42 -13.33 -12.18
N LEU A 95 10.39 -12.56 -11.79
CA LEU A 95 10.04 -12.32 -10.39
C LEU A 95 9.29 -13.50 -9.75
N ASP A 96 8.73 -14.44 -10.51
CA ASP A 96 8.00 -15.61 -9.98
C ASP A 96 8.88 -16.52 -9.08
N ARG A 97 10.19 -16.41 -9.19
CA ARG A 97 11.14 -17.07 -8.26
C ARG A 97 11.06 -16.57 -6.82
N HIS A 98 10.58 -15.33 -6.61
CA HIS A 98 10.54 -14.72 -5.30
C HIS A 98 9.24 -15.08 -4.57
N SER A 99 9.37 -15.87 -3.52
CA SER A 99 8.23 -16.40 -2.75
C SER A 99 7.41 -15.33 -2.04
N LYS A 100 7.96 -14.12 -1.88
CA LYS A 100 7.30 -12.98 -1.22
C LYS A 100 6.59 -12.05 -2.19
N LEU A 101 6.67 -12.24 -3.50
CA LEU A 101 5.89 -11.47 -4.47
C LEU A 101 4.39 -11.73 -4.26
N ARG A 102 3.64 -10.68 -3.91
CA ARG A 102 2.19 -10.77 -3.70
C ARG A 102 1.40 -9.71 -4.45
N ALA A 103 2.02 -8.56 -4.68
CA ALA A 103 1.34 -7.42 -5.27
C ALA A 103 2.23 -6.68 -6.26
N VAL A 104 1.59 -5.84 -7.06
CA VAL A 104 2.23 -4.89 -7.97
C VAL A 104 1.66 -3.50 -7.70
N ARG A 105 2.52 -2.50 -7.74
CA ARG A 105 2.15 -1.09 -7.66
C ARG A 105 2.89 -0.28 -8.73
N HIS A 106 2.24 0.76 -9.22
CA HIS A 106 2.84 1.81 -10.05
C HIS A 106 2.47 3.18 -9.48
N LEU A 107 3.41 4.11 -9.41
CA LEU A 107 3.15 5.47 -8.92
C LEU A 107 2.33 6.25 -9.97
N ILE A 108 1.04 5.94 -10.07
CA ILE A 108 0.13 6.53 -11.04
C ILE A 108 -0.06 8.04 -10.86
N HIS A 109 0.22 8.56 -9.66
CA HIS A 109 0.13 9.97 -9.37
C HIS A 109 1.28 10.81 -9.95
N ASP A 110 2.38 10.16 -10.32
CA ASP A 110 3.52 10.78 -11.01
C ASP A 110 3.32 10.81 -12.54
N GLU A 111 2.33 10.06 -13.04
CA GLU A 111 2.04 10.03 -14.46
C GLU A 111 1.36 11.35 -14.92
N PRO A 112 1.81 11.93 -16.06
CA PRO A 112 1.21 13.17 -16.58
C PRO A 112 -0.26 13.00 -16.97
N ASP A 113 -0.61 11.86 -17.56
CA ASP A 113 -1.98 11.51 -17.92
C ASP A 113 -2.76 11.04 -16.68
N PRO A 114 -3.83 11.74 -16.25
CA PRO A 114 -4.63 11.32 -15.11
C PRO A 114 -5.33 9.97 -15.31
N HIS A 115 -5.47 9.53 -16.55
CA HIS A 115 -6.11 8.28 -16.94
C HIS A 115 -5.09 7.22 -17.40
N TRP A 116 -3.81 7.39 -17.06
CA TRP A 116 -2.73 6.48 -17.46
C TRP A 116 -3.05 5.01 -17.18
N ILE A 117 -3.65 4.70 -16.04
CA ILE A 117 -4.01 3.35 -15.64
C ILE A 117 -5.07 2.71 -16.55
N MET A 118 -5.81 3.52 -17.33
CA MET A 118 -6.86 3.09 -18.26
C MET A 118 -6.35 2.95 -19.70
N GLN A 119 -5.07 3.19 -19.97
CA GLN A 119 -4.50 3.01 -21.31
C GLN A 119 -4.58 1.55 -21.75
N PRO A 120 -4.81 1.26 -23.04
CA PRO A 120 -5.00 -0.11 -23.55
C PRO A 120 -3.85 -1.07 -23.16
N GLU A 121 -2.61 -0.60 -23.27
CA GLU A 121 -1.41 -1.40 -22.95
C GLU A 121 -1.34 -1.71 -21.45
N VAL A 122 -1.71 -0.76 -20.60
CA VAL A 122 -1.76 -0.97 -19.16
C VAL A 122 -2.86 -1.98 -18.81
N LEU A 123 -4.04 -1.84 -19.41
CA LEU A 123 -5.15 -2.79 -19.21
C LEU A 123 -4.80 -4.22 -19.64
N GLU A 124 -4.01 -4.39 -20.71
CA GLU A 124 -3.48 -5.69 -21.10
C GLU A 124 -2.54 -6.26 -20.03
N SER A 125 -1.67 -5.45 -19.46
CA SER A 125 -0.80 -5.86 -18.36
C SER A 125 -1.58 -6.20 -17.09
N LEU A 126 -2.67 -5.47 -16.77
CA LEU A 126 -3.53 -5.77 -15.63
C LEU A 126 -4.24 -7.12 -15.78
N ALA A 127 -4.58 -7.53 -17.01
CA ALA A 127 -5.10 -8.87 -17.26
C ALA A 127 -4.08 -9.96 -16.89
N LEU A 128 -2.77 -9.75 -17.16
CA LEU A 128 -1.70 -10.66 -16.73
C LEU A 128 -1.61 -10.76 -15.19
N LEU A 129 -1.80 -9.65 -14.48
CA LEU A 129 -1.81 -9.65 -13.02
C LEU A 129 -2.98 -10.47 -12.47
N ALA A 130 -4.18 -10.32 -13.05
CA ALA A 130 -5.36 -11.09 -12.67
C ALA A 130 -5.14 -12.60 -12.88
N GLU A 131 -4.60 -13.00 -14.04
CA GLU A 131 -4.25 -14.39 -14.34
C GLU A 131 -3.23 -14.96 -13.35
N SER A 132 -2.26 -14.13 -12.92
CA SER A 132 -1.22 -14.49 -11.95
C SER A 132 -1.68 -14.43 -10.49
N ARG A 133 -2.94 -14.03 -10.23
CA ARG A 133 -3.52 -13.84 -8.90
C ARG A 133 -2.73 -12.84 -8.02
N LEU A 134 -2.05 -11.90 -8.65
CA LEU A 134 -1.41 -10.81 -7.94
C LEU A 134 -2.43 -9.74 -7.55
N ILE A 135 -2.10 -8.99 -6.52
CA ILE A 135 -2.85 -7.82 -6.08
C ILE A 135 -2.33 -6.60 -6.85
N LEU A 136 -3.22 -5.68 -7.23
CA LEU A 136 -2.84 -4.35 -7.71
C LEU A 136 -3.05 -3.34 -6.60
N GLU A 137 -1.96 -2.73 -6.11
CA GLU A 137 -2.02 -1.59 -5.20
C GLU A 137 -2.05 -0.29 -5.99
N LEU A 138 -2.93 0.60 -5.60
CA LEU A 138 -3.19 1.87 -6.28
C LEU A 138 -2.94 3.03 -5.33
N PRO A 139 -1.88 3.82 -5.54
CA PRO A 139 -1.63 5.07 -4.80
C PRO A 139 -2.58 6.17 -5.31
N VAL A 140 -3.86 5.97 -5.02
CA VAL A 140 -4.94 6.88 -5.39
C VAL A 140 -4.75 8.21 -4.69
N VAL A 141 -4.94 9.31 -5.40
CA VAL A 141 -4.93 10.68 -4.85
C VAL A 141 -6.26 11.36 -5.15
N PHE A 142 -6.94 11.77 -4.08
CA PHE A 142 -8.22 12.50 -4.17
C PHE A 142 -8.08 13.83 -4.93
N PRO A 143 -9.02 14.14 -5.82
CA PRO A 143 -10.13 13.31 -6.33
C PRO A 143 -9.76 12.51 -7.59
N ARG A 144 -8.52 12.62 -8.07
CA ARG A 144 -8.04 12.34 -9.43
C ARG A 144 -8.29 10.92 -9.92
N HIS A 145 -8.05 9.89 -9.09
CA HIS A 145 -7.96 8.51 -9.57
C HIS A 145 -9.15 7.61 -9.17
N PHE A 146 -10.07 8.11 -8.36
CA PHE A 146 -11.16 7.29 -7.81
C PHE A 146 -12.09 6.71 -8.88
N ARG A 147 -12.41 7.53 -9.90
CA ARG A 147 -13.29 7.08 -10.98
C ARG A 147 -12.69 5.91 -11.75
N ASP A 148 -11.41 6.02 -12.12
CA ASP A 148 -10.70 4.97 -12.86
C ASP A 148 -10.55 3.73 -11.99
N THR A 149 -10.29 3.86 -10.70
CA THR A 149 -10.24 2.77 -9.74
C THR A 149 -11.56 1.98 -9.69
N ALA A 150 -12.70 2.68 -9.62
CA ALA A 150 -14.01 2.04 -9.62
C ALA A 150 -14.31 1.36 -10.97
N GLU A 151 -13.92 1.97 -12.09
CA GLU A 151 -14.07 1.38 -13.42
C GLU A 151 -13.21 0.12 -13.57
N LEU A 152 -11.95 0.13 -13.11
CA LEU A 152 -11.06 -1.03 -13.09
C LEU A 152 -11.64 -2.17 -12.26
N ALA A 153 -12.20 -1.87 -11.09
CA ALA A 153 -12.81 -2.86 -10.21
C ALA A 153 -13.96 -3.61 -10.89
N GLY A 154 -14.79 -2.87 -11.63
CA GLY A 154 -15.88 -3.46 -12.41
C GLY A 154 -15.39 -4.24 -13.64
N ARG A 155 -14.29 -3.78 -14.26
CA ARG A 155 -13.72 -4.41 -15.47
C ARG A 155 -12.96 -5.71 -15.17
N PHE A 156 -12.30 -5.77 -14.00
CA PHE A 156 -11.48 -6.90 -13.56
C PHE A 156 -11.95 -7.43 -12.21
N PRO A 157 -13.13 -8.09 -12.13
CA PRO A 157 -13.69 -8.54 -10.85
C PRO A 157 -12.82 -9.59 -10.13
N GLU A 158 -11.97 -10.30 -10.86
CA GLU A 158 -11.03 -11.28 -10.29
C GLU A 158 -9.71 -10.66 -9.81
N LEU A 159 -9.41 -9.41 -10.19
CA LEU A 159 -8.23 -8.69 -9.74
C LEU A 159 -8.54 -8.00 -8.41
N ARG A 160 -7.79 -8.35 -7.37
CA ARG A 160 -7.88 -7.67 -6.08
C ARG A 160 -7.17 -6.33 -6.17
N LEU A 161 -7.88 -5.25 -5.87
CA LEU A 161 -7.39 -3.88 -5.88
C LEU A 161 -7.22 -3.40 -4.44
N VAL A 162 -6.15 -2.70 -4.13
CA VAL A 162 -5.93 -2.09 -2.82
C VAL A 162 -5.71 -0.59 -3.00
N ILE A 163 -6.55 0.23 -2.41
CA ILE A 163 -6.38 1.68 -2.37
C ILE A 163 -5.41 2.02 -1.25
N ASP A 164 -4.24 2.55 -1.59
CA ASP A 164 -3.29 3.05 -0.60
C ASP A 164 -3.81 4.32 0.09
N HIS A 165 -3.56 4.44 1.41
CA HIS A 165 -3.78 5.65 2.21
C HIS A 165 -5.22 6.20 2.14
N LEU A 166 -6.22 5.31 1.99
CA LEU A 166 -7.63 5.68 1.77
C LEU A 166 -7.81 6.68 0.59
N GLY A 167 -6.88 6.68 -0.36
CA GLY A 167 -6.88 7.62 -1.47
C GLY A 167 -6.57 9.06 -1.07
N LYS A 168 -5.86 9.27 0.05
CA LYS A 168 -5.46 10.57 0.61
C LYS A 168 -6.67 11.49 0.87
N PRO A 169 -7.49 11.18 1.90
CA PRO A 169 -8.63 12.03 2.30
C PRO A 169 -8.16 13.45 2.57
N PRO A 170 -8.95 14.46 2.20
CA PRO A 170 -8.60 15.87 2.42
C PRO A 170 -8.93 16.30 3.86
N ILE A 171 -8.24 15.69 4.86
CA ILE A 171 -8.49 15.86 6.29
C ILE A 171 -8.46 17.34 6.68
N GLY A 172 -9.48 17.78 7.42
CA GLY A 172 -9.59 19.16 7.87
C GLY A 172 -10.11 20.15 6.82
N SER A 173 -10.55 19.67 5.65
CA SER A 173 -11.16 20.52 4.61
C SER A 173 -12.68 20.30 4.51
N ASP A 174 -13.36 21.20 3.80
CA ASP A 174 -14.79 21.11 3.47
C ASP A 174 -15.11 20.10 2.35
N ARG A 175 -14.11 19.35 1.86
CA ARG A 175 -14.27 18.38 0.76
C ARG A 175 -14.35 16.93 1.24
N MET A 176 -14.50 16.68 2.55
CA MET A 176 -14.63 15.32 3.08
C MET A 176 -15.84 14.57 2.50
N ASP A 177 -16.98 15.25 2.32
CA ASP A 177 -18.19 14.64 1.73
C ASP A 177 -17.96 14.18 0.28
N GLU A 178 -17.18 14.94 -0.50
CA GLU A 178 -16.80 14.57 -1.88
C GLU A 178 -15.90 13.31 -1.89
N TRP A 179 -14.93 13.28 -0.99
CA TRP A 179 -14.06 12.11 -0.82
C TRP A 179 -14.86 10.89 -0.38
N GLU A 180 -15.77 11.03 0.60
CA GLU A 180 -16.65 9.95 1.04
C GLU A 180 -17.47 9.36 -0.11
N ALA A 181 -18.07 10.20 -0.93
CA ALA A 181 -18.84 9.74 -2.08
C ALA A 181 -18.01 8.93 -3.07
N LEU A 182 -16.77 9.35 -3.32
CA LEU A 182 -15.84 8.68 -4.23
C LEU A 182 -15.32 7.34 -3.67
N ILE A 183 -14.88 7.32 -2.41
CA ILE A 183 -14.36 6.10 -1.81
C ILE A 183 -15.47 5.05 -1.61
N ARG A 184 -16.69 5.49 -1.30
CA ARG A 184 -17.88 4.62 -1.20
C ARG A 184 -18.20 3.97 -2.56
N THR A 185 -18.03 4.69 -3.66
CA THR A 185 -18.17 4.14 -5.01
C THR A 185 -17.16 3.01 -5.26
N CYS A 186 -15.90 3.22 -4.92
CA CYS A 186 -14.87 2.15 -5.02
C CYS A 186 -15.20 0.96 -4.10
N ALA A 187 -15.59 1.22 -2.86
CA ALA A 187 -15.89 0.19 -1.85
C ALA A 187 -17.12 -0.66 -2.20
N SER A 188 -18.00 -0.19 -3.11
CA SER A 188 -19.14 -0.97 -3.58
C SER A 188 -18.72 -2.23 -4.36
N HIS A 189 -17.50 -2.28 -4.86
CA HIS A 189 -16.89 -3.44 -5.51
C HIS A 189 -16.22 -4.34 -4.48
N GLN A 190 -16.59 -5.63 -4.44
CA GLN A 190 -16.11 -6.57 -3.42
C GLN A 190 -14.63 -6.94 -3.56
N ASN A 191 -14.02 -6.72 -4.72
CA ASN A 191 -12.61 -6.92 -5.00
C ASN A 191 -11.73 -5.70 -4.64
N VAL A 192 -12.30 -4.63 -4.05
CA VAL A 192 -11.59 -3.45 -3.61
C VAL A 192 -11.37 -3.48 -2.10
N TYR A 193 -10.12 -3.34 -1.69
CA TYR A 193 -9.62 -3.21 -0.32
C TYR A 193 -8.99 -1.83 -0.14
N ALA A 194 -8.70 -1.42 1.09
CA ALA A 194 -7.99 -0.18 1.33
C ALA A 194 -7.05 -0.24 2.54
N LYS A 195 -6.04 0.62 2.55
CA LYS A 195 -5.09 0.77 3.65
C LYS A 195 -5.35 2.05 4.42
N ILE A 196 -5.52 1.91 5.73
CA ILE A 196 -5.50 3.01 6.69
C ILE A 196 -4.02 3.26 7.01
N SER A 197 -3.37 4.12 6.25
CA SER A 197 -1.93 4.41 6.32
C SER A 197 -1.64 5.81 5.80
N GLY A 198 -0.51 6.41 6.17
CA GLY A 198 -0.03 7.67 5.61
C GLY A 198 -0.97 8.89 5.80
N LEU A 199 -1.99 8.80 6.67
CA LEU A 199 -3.00 9.86 6.84
C LEU A 199 -2.40 11.12 7.45
N ASN A 200 -1.40 10.99 8.30
CA ASN A 200 -0.66 12.09 8.89
C ASN A 200 -0.02 13.00 7.83
N THR A 201 0.35 12.46 6.67
CA THR A 201 0.95 13.24 5.57
C THR A 201 -0.06 14.10 4.81
N THR A 202 -1.35 13.88 5.01
CA THR A 202 -2.42 14.73 4.44
C THR A 202 -2.79 15.90 5.33
N ILE A 203 -2.30 15.91 6.57
CA ILE A 203 -2.58 16.95 7.57
C ILE A 203 -1.45 17.97 7.56
N SER A 204 -1.79 19.26 7.38
CA SER A 204 -0.79 20.33 7.24
C SER A 204 -0.18 20.79 8.56
N ARG A 205 -0.80 20.50 9.71
CA ARG A 205 -0.32 20.91 11.05
C ARG A 205 0.49 19.80 11.71
N ALA A 206 1.49 20.17 12.52
CA ALA A 206 2.36 19.23 13.19
C ALA A 206 1.77 18.66 14.51
N ASP A 207 0.79 19.34 15.09
CA ASP A 207 0.12 18.97 16.36
C ASP A 207 -1.17 18.15 16.14
N TRP A 208 -1.24 17.40 15.02
CA TRP A 208 -2.34 16.49 14.74
C TRP A 208 -2.44 15.37 15.79
N ASP A 209 -3.64 14.86 16.01
CA ASP A 209 -3.91 13.78 16.96
C ASP A 209 -4.96 12.79 16.41
N VAL A 210 -5.37 11.86 17.25
CA VAL A 210 -6.35 10.83 16.87
C VAL A 210 -7.68 11.42 16.40
N ASN A 211 -8.10 12.58 16.90
CA ASN A 211 -9.37 13.20 16.53
C ASN A 211 -9.38 13.62 15.04
N ASP A 212 -8.21 13.90 14.46
CA ASP A 212 -8.11 14.21 13.04
C ASP A 212 -8.37 13.01 12.15
N LEU A 213 -8.13 11.80 12.66
CA LEU A 213 -8.26 10.56 11.89
C LEU A 213 -9.65 9.92 12.01
N ILE A 214 -10.39 10.21 13.08
CA ILE A 214 -11.65 9.54 13.44
C ILE A 214 -12.66 9.52 12.29
N ASP A 215 -12.91 10.65 11.65
CA ASP A 215 -13.90 10.74 10.58
C ASP A 215 -13.50 9.87 9.38
N SER A 216 -12.23 9.95 8.94
CA SER A 216 -11.74 9.16 7.80
C SER A 216 -11.76 7.67 8.09
N VAL A 217 -11.40 7.25 9.32
CA VAL A 217 -11.41 5.86 9.74
C VAL A 217 -12.84 5.33 9.86
N THR A 218 -13.76 6.11 10.43
CA THR A 218 -15.18 5.76 10.53
C THR A 218 -15.80 5.54 9.15
N ILE A 219 -15.62 6.50 8.24
CA ILE A 219 -16.12 6.41 6.87
C ILE A 219 -15.53 5.18 6.16
N ALA A 220 -14.24 4.91 6.33
CA ALA A 220 -13.61 3.74 5.70
C ALA A 220 -14.23 2.43 6.22
N ILE A 221 -14.46 2.30 7.53
CA ILE A 221 -15.08 1.12 8.13
C ILE A 221 -16.52 0.95 7.64
N ASP A 222 -17.29 2.03 7.56
CA ASP A 222 -18.67 2.02 7.06
C ASP A 222 -18.75 1.64 5.57
N CYS A 223 -17.73 2.01 4.78
CA CYS A 223 -17.70 1.73 3.34
C CYS A 223 -17.24 0.30 3.01
N PHE A 224 -16.13 -0.13 3.60
CA PHE A 224 -15.46 -1.38 3.25
C PHE A 224 -15.85 -2.55 4.15
N GLY A 225 -16.25 -2.28 5.39
CA GLY A 225 -16.22 -3.28 6.45
C GLY A 225 -14.79 -3.58 6.92
N PRO A 226 -14.62 -4.21 8.08
CA PRO A 226 -13.30 -4.45 8.67
C PRO A 226 -12.47 -5.50 7.91
N ASP A 227 -13.11 -6.40 7.18
CA ASP A 227 -12.52 -7.51 6.42
C ASP A 227 -11.89 -7.10 5.08
N ARG A 228 -12.04 -5.82 4.69
CA ARG A 228 -11.38 -5.24 3.51
C ARG A 228 -10.52 -4.02 3.83
N LEU A 229 -10.22 -3.81 5.11
CA LEU A 229 -9.33 -2.76 5.60
C LEU A 229 -8.08 -3.33 6.26
N MET A 230 -6.96 -2.64 6.15
CA MET A 230 -5.72 -2.99 6.81
C MET A 230 -4.94 -1.74 7.21
N CYS A 231 -4.14 -1.82 8.28
CA CYS A 231 -3.29 -0.73 8.75
C CYS A 231 -1.88 -0.80 8.16
N GLY A 232 -1.26 0.37 7.99
CA GLY A 232 0.14 0.51 7.62
C GLY A 232 0.74 1.81 8.12
N SER A 233 2.03 1.81 8.41
CA SER A 233 2.75 2.98 8.92
C SER A 233 3.06 4.01 7.83
N ASP A 234 3.19 3.58 6.59
CA ASP A 234 3.75 4.38 5.49
C ASP A 234 5.17 4.89 5.81
N TRP A 235 5.94 4.11 6.62
CA TRP A 235 7.33 4.46 6.92
C TRP A 235 8.20 4.24 5.67
N PRO A 236 9.17 5.12 5.37
CA PRO A 236 9.53 6.32 6.11
C PRO A 236 8.79 7.59 5.68
N MET A 237 7.83 7.53 4.73
CA MET A 237 7.04 8.70 4.30
C MET A 237 6.33 9.39 5.48
N SER A 238 5.86 8.62 6.45
CA SER A 238 5.21 9.13 7.66
C SER A 238 6.09 10.06 8.50
N LEU A 239 7.43 9.97 8.37
CA LEU A 239 8.38 10.87 9.05
C LEU A 239 8.30 12.33 8.59
N LEU A 240 7.62 12.60 7.48
CA LEU A 240 7.37 13.97 7.02
C LEU A 240 6.47 14.76 7.98
N ASN A 241 5.60 14.08 8.76
CA ASN A 241 4.75 14.73 9.75
C ASN A 241 4.48 13.83 10.98
N GLY A 242 5.54 13.30 11.58
CA GLY A 242 5.48 12.45 12.77
C GLY A 242 6.69 11.54 12.88
N ASP A 243 6.58 10.52 13.71
CA ASP A 243 7.49 9.38 13.79
C ASP A 243 6.68 8.07 13.73
N TYR A 244 7.39 6.93 13.66
CA TYR A 244 6.72 5.63 13.56
C TYR A 244 5.78 5.37 14.74
N ASP A 245 6.27 5.61 15.95
CA ASP A 245 5.56 5.28 17.19
C ASP A 245 4.26 6.10 17.28
N ARG A 246 4.35 7.42 17.08
CA ARG A 246 3.17 8.30 17.08
C ARG A 246 2.15 7.89 16.02
N VAL A 247 2.58 7.61 14.80
CA VAL A 247 1.69 7.22 13.70
C VAL A 247 1.00 5.90 14.04
N TRP A 248 1.75 4.89 14.47
CA TRP A 248 1.20 3.58 14.78
C TRP A 248 0.25 3.61 15.97
N GLU A 249 0.66 4.25 17.07
CA GLU A 249 -0.17 4.39 18.28
C GLU A 249 -1.48 5.14 17.99
N THR A 250 -1.42 6.20 17.19
CA THR A 250 -2.62 6.97 16.82
C THR A 250 -3.57 6.14 15.92
N LEU A 251 -3.05 5.32 15.02
CA LEU A 251 -3.88 4.41 14.22
C LEU A 251 -4.56 3.36 15.10
N VAL A 252 -3.82 2.75 16.03
CA VAL A 252 -4.38 1.78 16.99
C VAL A 252 -5.47 2.44 17.84
N GLU A 253 -5.20 3.62 18.41
CA GLU A 253 -6.16 4.38 19.21
C GLU A 253 -7.43 4.73 18.42
N ALA A 254 -7.29 5.15 17.14
CA ALA A 254 -8.43 5.43 16.29
C ALA A 254 -9.31 4.19 16.10
N LEU A 255 -8.72 3.03 15.84
CA LEU A 255 -9.45 1.77 15.69
C LEU A 255 -10.12 1.33 16.99
N GLU A 256 -9.44 1.46 18.14
CA GLU A 256 -10.02 1.14 19.44
C GLU A 256 -11.23 2.02 19.80
N ARG A 257 -11.22 3.28 19.34
CA ARG A 257 -12.35 4.21 19.53
C ARG A 257 -13.53 3.94 18.60
N VAL A 258 -13.24 3.60 17.33
CA VAL A 258 -14.27 3.51 16.28
C VAL A 258 -14.80 2.08 16.12
N ALA A 259 -13.96 1.07 16.23
CA ALA A 259 -14.31 -0.32 15.94
C ALA A 259 -13.55 -1.31 16.84
N PRO A 260 -13.69 -1.24 18.18
CA PRO A 260 -12.91 -2.06 19.11
C PRO A 260 -13.05 -3.56 18.86
N ASP A 261 -14.25 -4.03 18.47
CA ASP A 261 -14.54 -5.44 18.23
C ASP A 261 -13.89 -5.96 16.91
N SER A 262 -13.48 -5.05 16.04
CA SER A 262 -12.91 -5.37 14.70
C SER A 262 -11.46 -4.94 14.55
N ALA A 263 -10.87 -4.32 15.56
CA ALA A 263 -9.51 -3.78 15.50
C ALA A 263 -8.47 -4.86 15.12
N ALA A 264 -8.57 -6.05 15.68
CA ALA A 264 -7.66 -7.15 15.40
C ALA A 264 -7.68 -7.58 13.92
N LEU A 265 -8.87 -7.53 13.29
CA LEU A 265 -9.05 -7.84 11.88
C LEU A 265 -8.24 -6.85 11.01
N ILE A 266 -8.47 -5.54 11.27
CA ILE A 266 -7.85 -4.44 10.51
C ILE A 266 -6.33 -4.36 10.78
N LEU A 267 -5.91 -4.63 12.03
CA LEU A 267 -4.50 -4.59 12.42
C LEU A 267 -3.67 -5.76 11.89
N GLY A 268 -4.30 -6.80 11.34
CA GLY A 268 -3.47 -7.90 10.87
C GLY A 268 -4.15 -9.01 10.07
N GLU A 269 -5.33 -9.49 10.45
CA GLU A 269 -5.92 -10.66 9.83
C GLU A 269 -6.27 -10.42 8.37
N THR A 270 -6.83 -9.26 8.03
CA THR A 270 -7.14 -8.87 6.65
C THR A 270 -5.88 -8.85 5.78
N ALA A 271 -4.78 -8.24 6.27
CA ALA A 271 -3.51 -8.22 5.55
C ALA A 271 -2.89 -9.63 5.44
N ARG A 272 -2.95 -10.43 6.52
CA ARG A 272 -2.48 -11.82 6.51
C ARG A 272 -3.16 -12.64 5.40
N ASP A 273 -4.47 -12.54 5.32
CA ASP A 273 -5.27 -13.34 4.38
C ASP A 273 -5.12 -12.83 2.94
N LEU A 274 -5.16 -11.50 2.74
CA LEU A 274 -5.04 -10.89 1.42
C LEU A 274 -3.67 -11.14 0.77
N TYR A 275 -2.57 -10.96 1.53
CA TYR A 275 -1.19 -11.14 1.05
C TYR A 275 -0.65 -12.56 1.29
N GLU A 276 -1.47 -13.47 1.84
CA GLU A 276 -1.08 -14.86 2.10
C GLU A 276 0.22 -14.95 2.94
N LEU A 277 0.32 -14.18 4.03
CA LEU A 277 1.57 -14.01 4.79
C LEU A 277 2.08 -15.29 5.48
N ASP A 278 1.20 -16.25 5.74
CA ASP A 278 1.52 -17.53 6.34
C ASP A 278 1.70 -18.67 5.31
N ALA A 279 1.46 -18.40 4.02
CA ALA A 279 1.55 -19.43 2.99
C ALA A 279 3.00 -19.91 2.82
N PRO A 280 3.24 -21.22 2.66
CA PRO A 280 4.54 -21.73 2.24
C PRO A 280 4.92 -21.10 0.89
N SER A 281 6.21 -20.92 0.65
CA SER A 281 6.70 -20.31 -0.58
C SER A 281 6.05 -20.97 -1.81
N ARG A 282 5.65 -20.19 -2.82
CA ARG A 282 5.03 -20.68 -4.08
C ARG A 282 5.82 -21.82 -4.74
N ARG A 283 7.12 -21.94 -4.49
CA ARG A 283 7.98 -23.04 -4.96
C ARG A 283 7.60 -24.43 -4.43
N ALA A 284 6.89 -24.54 -3.31
CA ALA A 284 6.51 -25.83 -2.74
C ALA A 284 5.30 -26.48 -3.45
N ILE A 285 4.54 -25.73 -4.25
CA ILE A 285 3.31 -26.20 -4.89
C ILE A 285 3.55 -26.74 -6.31
N GLY A 286 4.66 -26.39 -6.96
CA GLY A 286 4.98 -26.79 -8.33
C GLY A 286 5.90 -28.01 -8.49
N ALA A 287 6.28 -28.71 -7.42
CA ALA A 287 7.19 -29.86 -7.43
C ALA A 287 6.48 -31.19 -7.13
N GLY A 288 5.19 -31.29 -7.54
CA GLY A 288 4.40 -32.52 -7.45
C GLY A 288 4.07 -33.09 -8.81
#